data_f8be0ac525191d6270bb3950f9763ee3
#
_entry.id   f8be0ac525191d6270bb3950f9763ee3
#
_cell.length_a   1.000
_cell.length_b   1.000
_cell.length_c   1.000
_cell.angle_alpha   90.00
_cell.angle_beta   90.00
_cell.angle_gamma   90.00
#
_symmetry.space_group_name_H-M   'P 1'
#
loop_
_entity.id
_entity.type
_entity.pdbx_description
1 polymer ?
#
loop_
_entity_poly.entity_id
_entity_poly.type
_entity_poly.pdbx_seq_one_letter_code
_entity_poly.pdbx_strand_id
1 'polypeptide(L)'
;VSILPRIDQLWYKYVHVEELLGNISGTREIFERWMAWEPDERAWNAFIAFEVRYHEFDRASAVWERAVTCHPEPKQWIKWAKYEEDRDELDNARRVFHMALDFFGEEEAALERAQSIFTAFAKMETRQGEFDRARMIYKYALERIPRARSEGIYTSYTKFEKQFGSIKGVEDTV
;
A
#
# COMPACT_ATOMS: atom_id res chain seq x y z
N VAL A 1 26.24 0.46 18.58
CA VAL A 1 25.08 1.13 17.98
C VAL A 1 25.44 1.80 16.65
N SER A 2 26.68 2.17 16.41
CA SER A 2 27.15 2.81 15.17
C SER A 2 27.52 1.83 14.03
N ILE A 3 27.35 0.53 14.21
CA ILE A 3 27.72 -0.51 13.21
C ILE A 3 26.57 -0.75 12.22
N LEU A 4 25.31 -0.57 12.62
CA LEU A 4 24.12 -0.84 11.81
C LEU A 4 24.03 -0.04 10.50
N PRO A 5 24.30 1.28 10.43
CA PRO A 5 24.26 2.01 9.19
C PRO A 5 25.32 1.56 8.17
N ARG A 6 26.44 1.04 8.63
CA ARG A 6 27.51 0.53 7.77
C ARG A 6 27.17 -0.84 7.16
N ILE A 7 26.37 -1.64 7.88
CA ILE A 7 25.92 -2.95 7.40
C ILE A 7 24.98 -2.76 6.20
N ASP A 8 24.01 -1.86 6.26
CA ASP A 8 23.10 -1.59 5.16
C ASP A 8 23.84 -1.12 3.90
N GLN A 9 24.82 -0.23 4.02
CA GLN A 9 25.64 0.19 2.90
C GLN A 9 26.42 -0.97 2.25
N LEU A 10 26.88 -1.93 3.04
CA LEU A 10 27.55 -3.12 2.52
C LEU A 10 26.61 -3.99 1.73
N TRP A 11 25.37 -4.20 2.21
CA TRP A 11 24.35 -4.96 1.51
C TRP A 11 23.98 -4.29 0.18
N TYR A 12 23.77 -2.97 0.15
CA TYR A 12 23.50 -2.23 -1.10
C TYR A 12 24.64 -2.39 -2.12
N LYS A 13 25.88 -2.27 -1.68
CA LYS A 13 27.03 -2.49 -2.55
C LYS A 13 27.13 -3.91 -3.05
N TYR A 14 26.84 -4.88 -2.19
CA TYR A 14 26.91 -6.29 -2.54
C TYR A 14 25.89 -6.68 -3.60
N VAL A 15 24.61 -6.31 -3.40
CA VAL A 15 23.57 -6.57 -4.42
C VAL A 15 23.88 -5.85 -5.73
N HIS A 16 24.41 -4.63 -5.66
CA HIS A 16 24.78 -3.85 -6.84
C HIS A 16 25.88 -4.54 -7.67
N VAL A 17 26.94 -4.98 -7.02
CA VAL A 17 28.04 -5.68 -7.70
C VAL A 17 27.57 -6.98 -8.33
N GLU A 18 26.82 -7.81 -7.62
CA GLU A 18 26.30 -9.08 -8.16
C GLU A 18 25.36 -8.84 -9.35
N GLU A 19 24.52 -7.81 -9.28
CA GLU A 19 23.64 -7.41 -10.39
C GLU A 19 24.44 -6.94 -11.61
N LEU A 20 25.51 -6.15 -11.42
CA LEU A 20 26.40 -5.71 -12.49
C LEU A 20 27.12 -6.88 -13.16
N LEU A 21 27.45 -7.93 -12.43
CA LEU A 21 28.04 -9.16 -12.95
C LEU A 21 27.03 -10.04 -13.70
N GLY A 22 25.77 -9.64 -13.75
CA GLY A 22 24.70 -10.40 -14.41
C GLY A 22 24.24 -11.64 -13.65
N ASN A 23 24.66 -11.78 -12.39
CA ASN A 23 24.25 -12.91 -11.54
C ASN A 23 22.90 -12.63 -10.85
N ILE A 24 21.81 -12.77 -11.60
CA ILE A 24 20.46 -12.43 -11.11
C ILE A 24 20.04 -13.35 -9.95
N SER A 25 20.26 -14.65 -10.05
CA SER A 25 19.93 -15.59 -8.97
C SER A 25 20.75 -15.32 -7.72
N GLY A 26 22.05 -15.05 -7.86
CA GLY A 26 22.94 -14.68 -6.76
C GLY A 26 22.51 -13.35 -6.09
N THR A 27 22.14 -12.35 -6.88
CA THR A 27 21.61 -11.07 -6.36
C THR A 27 20.36 -11.33 -5.51
N ARG A 28 19.43 -12.16 -5.99
CA ARG A 28 18.22 -12.52 -5.24
C ARG A 28 18.53 -13.22 -3.93
N GLU A 29 19.48 -14.14 -3.92
CA GLU A 29 19.92 -14.82 -2.69
C GLU A 29 20.51 -13.85 -1.67
N ILE A 30 21.23 -12.82 -2.13
CA ILE A 30 21.77 -11.78 -1.25
C ILE A 30 20.64 -10.95 -0.65
N PHE A 31 19.67 -10.55 -1.45
CA PHE A 31 18.47 -9.88 -0.93
C PHE A 31 17.74 -10.71 0.11
N GLU A 32 17.54 -12.02 -0.14
CA GLU A 32 16.89 -12.91 0.83
C GLU A 32 17.67 -13.00 2.15
N ARG A 33 18.96 -13.07 2.11
CA ARG A 33 19.83 -13.06 3.31
C ARG A 33 19.73 -11.72 4.04
N TRP A 34 19.66 -10.61 3.31
CA TRP A 34 19.51 -9.28 3.89
C TRP A 34 18.14 -9.13 4.56
N MET A 35 17.06 -9.53 3.89
CA MET A 35 15.70 -9.45 4.42
C MET A 35 15.48 -10.28 5.69
N ALA A 36 16.28 -11.33 5.90
CA ALA A 36 16.26 -12.10 7.15
C ALA A 36 16.63 -11.30 8.39
N TRP A 37 17.29 -10.15 8.22
CA TRP A 37 17.60 -9.21 9.30
C TRP A 37 16.51 -8.14 9.52
N GLU A 38 15.39 -8.25 8.80
CA GLU A 38 14.28 -7.29 8.89
C GLU A 38 14.75 -5.82 8.77
N PRO A 39 15.44 -5.46 7.66
CA PRO A 39 15.96 -4.13 7.46
C PRO A 39 14.86 -3.10 7.31
N ASP A 40 15.25 -1.84 7.12
CA ASP A 40 14.30 -0.75 6.93
C ASP A 40 13.51 -0.87 5.61
N GLU A 41 12.50 -0.02 5.48
CA GLU A 41 11.62 0.08 4.32
C GLU A 41 12.38 0.25 2.99
N ARG A 42 13.50 0.96 3.00
CA ARG A 42 14.30 1.23 1.79
C ARG A 42 14.92 -0.03 1.21
N ALA A 43 15.37 -0.93 2.07
CA ALA A 43 15.92 -2.22 1.66
C ALA A 43 14.85 -3.09 0.99
N TRP A 44 13.65 -3.16 1.57
CA TRP A 44 12.51 -3.85 0.97
C TRP A 44 12.13 -3.26 -0.37
N ASN A 45 12.08 -1.93 -0.49
CA ASN A 45 11.80 -1.25 -1.76
C ASN A 45 12.88 -1.55 -2.82
N ALA A 46 14.15 -1.66 -2.43
CA ALA A 46 15.24 -2.03 -3.32
C ALA A 46 15.06 -3.46 -3.87
N PHE A 47 14.64 -4.40 -3.02
CA PHE A 47 14.34 -5.76 -3.43
C PHE A 47 13.16 -5.83 -4.40
N ILE A 48 12.07 -5.15 -4.09
CA ILE A 48 10.89 -5.04 -4.97
C ILE A 48 11.30 -4.46 -6.33
N ALA A 49 12.05 -3.35 -6.34
CA ALA A 49 12.52 -2.72 -7.56
C ALA A 49 13.42 -3.65 -8.40
N PHE A 50 14.24 -4.47 -7.74
CA PHE A 50 15.04 -5.49 -8.41
C PHE A 50 14.16 -6.52 -9.12
N GLU A 51 13.17 -7.11 -8.45
CA GLU A 51 12.28 -8.10 -9.07
C GLU A 51 11.47 -7.48 -10.23
N VAL A 52 11.03 -6.24 -10.10
CA VAL A 52 10.31 -5.50 -11.16
C VAL A 52 11.22 -5.26 -12.38
N ARG A 53 12.50 -4.90 -12.19
CA ARG A 53 13.44 -4.70 -13.29
C ARG A 53 13.62 -5.96 -14.14
N TYR A 54 13.54 -7.13 -13.52
CA TYR A 54 13.66 -8.42 -14.21
C TYR A 54 12.31 -9.04 -14.59
N HIS A 55 11.24 -8.27 -14.54
CA HIS A 55 9.87 -8.68 -14.90
C HIS A 55 9.33 -9.86 -14.07
N GLU A 56 9.86 -10.03 -12.86
CA GLU A 56 9.42 -11.04 -11.89
C GLU A 56 8.31 -10.46 -10.99
N PHE A 57 7.19 -10.10 -11.61
CA PHE A 57 6.12 -9.35 -10.95
C PHE A 57 5.44 -10.11 -9.82
N ASP A 58 5.25 -11.43 -9.96
CA ASP A 58 4.65 -12.25 -8.90
C ASP A 58 5.60 -12.37 -7.70
N ARG A 59 6.91 -12.43 -7.95
CA ARG A 59 7.92 -12.36 -6.89
C ARG A 59 7.92 -11.01 -6.21
N ALA A 60 7.79 -9.92 -6.95
CA ALA A 60 7.67 -8.58 -6.38
C ALA A 60 6.43 -8.45 -5.49
N SER A 61 5.27 -8.98 -5.89
CA SER A 61 4.06 -9.03 -5.05
C SER A 61 4.29 -9.81 -3.75
N ALA A 62 4.98 -10.95 -3.81
CA ALA A 62 5.33 -11.73 -2.63
C ALA A 62 6.29 -10.98 -1.70
N VAL A 63 7.22 -10.20 -2.24
CA VAL A 63 8.11 -9.34 -1.44
C VAL A 63 7.33 -8.20 -0.79
N TRP A 64 6.36 -7.59 -1.48
CA TRP A 64 5.46 -6.59 -0.90
C TRP A 64 4.71 -7.13 0.32
N GLU A 65 4.16 -8.35 0.24
CA GLU A 65 3.46 -8.97 1.36
C GLU A 65 4.36 -9.11 2.60
N ARG A 66 5.59 -9.54 2.40
CA ARG A 66 6.59 -9.62 3.47
C ARG A 66 6.97 -8.24 4.02
N ALA A 67 7.14 -7.26 3.14
CA ALA A 67 7.50 -5.89 3.50
C ALA A 67 6.43 -5.24 4.40
N VAL A 68 5.14 -5.39 4.09
CA VAL A 68 4.06 -4.85 4.92
C VAL A 68 3.90 -5.62 6.24
N THR A 69 4.32 -6.88 6.30
CA THR A 69 4.38 -7.64 7.56
C THR A 69 5.44 -7.07 8.50
N CYS A 70 6.60 -6.68 7.96
CA CYS A 70 7.67 -6.05 8.75
C CYS A 70 7.38 -4.58 9.08
N HIS A 71 6.77 -3.85 8.14
CA HIS A 71 6.48 -2.41 8.25
C HIS A 71 5.01 -2.15 7.91
N PRO A 72 4.08 -2.46 8.81
CA PRO A 72 2.63 -2.46 8.55
C PRO A 72 2.00 -1.05 8.58
N GLU A 73 2.73 -0.03 8.21
CA GLU A 73 2.21 1.33 8.16
C GLU A 73 1.23 1.52 7.00
N PRO A 74 0.17 2.34 7.14
CA PRO A 74 -0.83 2.56 6.09
C PRO A 74 -0.25 2.90 4.73
N LYS A 75 0.80 3.73 4.70
CA LYS A 75 1.48 4.11 3.45
C LYS A 75 2.06 2.93 2.68
N GLN A 76 2.51 1.87 3.37
CA GLN A 76 3.09 0.68 2.73
C GLN A 76 2.00 -0.16 2.06
N TRP A 77 0.88 -0.35 2.73
CA TRP A 77 -0.28 -1.02 2.16
C TRP A 77 -0.80 -0.29 0.92
N ILE A 78 -0.88 1.04 0.98
CA ILE A 78 -1.31 1.87 -0.15
C ILE A 78 -0.35 1.75 -1.33
N LYS A 79 0.95 1.75 -1.09
CA LYS A 79 1.97 1.55 -2.14
C LYS A 79 1.86 0.18 -2.79
N TRP A 80 1.65 -0.87 -2.00
CA TRP A 80 1.44 -2.21 -2.55
C TRP A 80 0.16 -2.28 -3.40
N ALA A 81 -0.96 -1.79 -2.88
CA ALA A 81 -2.21 -1.74 -3.65
C ALA A 81 -2.04 -0.95 -4.97
N LYS A 82 -1.32 0.17 -4.93
CA LYS A 82 -0.99 0.96 -6.13
C LYS A 82 -0.13 0.19 -7.11
N TYR A 83 0.85 -0.57 -6.64
CA TYR A 83 1.67 -1.46 -7.47
C TYR A 83 0.80 -2.49 -8.21
N GLU A 84 -0.15 -3.12 -7.54
CA GLU A 84 -1.07 -4.08 -8.17
C GLU A 84 -2.02 -3.38 -9.17
N GLU A 85 -2.54 -2.19 -8.83
CA GLU A 85 -3.37 -1.38 -9.74
C GLU A 85 -2.61 -1.02 -11.01
N ASP A 86 -1.36 -0.59 -10.91
CA ASP A 86 -0.52 -0.19 -12.05
C ASP A 86 -0.21 -1.34 -13.00
N ARG A 87 -0.35 -2.58 -12.54
CA ARG A 87 -0.25 -3.82 -13.33
C ARG A 87 -1.58 -4.30 -13.89
N ASP A 88 -2.64 -3.53 -13.69
CA ASP A 88 -4.01 -3.93 -14.04
C ASP A 88 -4.53 -5.16 -13.28
N GLU A 89 -3.91 -5.45 -12.13
CA GLU A 89 -4.30 -6.54 -11.23
C GLU A 89 -5.27 -6.03 -10.15
N LEU A 90 -6.45 -5.57 -10.59
CA LEU A 90 -7.42 -4.87 -9.73
C LEU A 90 -7.95 -5.74 -8.57
N ASP A 91 -8.15 -7.04 -8.81
CA ASP A 91 -8.61 -7.94 -7.76
C ASP A 91 -7.54 -8.14 -6.68
N ASN A 92 -6.25 -8.16 -7.07
CA ASN A 92 -5.16 -8.16 -6.12
C ASN A 92 -5.10 -6.84 -5.33
N ALA A 93 -5.23 -5.69 -6.01
CA ALA A 93 -5.27 -4.39 -5.33
C ALA A 93 -6.40 -4.31 -4.29
N ARG A 94 -7.59 -4.77 -4.63
CA ARG A 94 -8.73 -4.88 -3.70
C ARG A 94 -8.40 -5.79 -2.53
N ARG A 95 -7.83 -6.96 -2.80
CA ARG A 95 -7.39 -7.90 -1.76
C ARG A 95 -6.42 -7.25 -0.79
N VAL A 96 -5.44 -6.49 -1.29
CA VAL A 96 -4.47 -5.78 -0.45
C VAL A 96 -5.17 -4.77 0.47
N PHE A 97 -6.13 -3.99 -0.03
CA PHE A 97 -6.89 -3.07 0.80
C PHE A 97 -7.71 -3.79 1.89
N HIS A 98 -8.35 -4.91 1.55
CA HIS A 98 -9.07 -5.72 2.55
C HIS A 98 -8.13 -6.29 3.61
N MET A 99 -6.99 -6.84 3.21
CA MET A 99 -5.96 -7.31 4.15
C MET A 99 -5.47 -6.20 5.08
N ALA A 100 -5.30 -4.99 4.56
CA ALA A 100 -4.89 -3.83 5.35
C ALA A 100 -5.96 -3.46 6.39
N LEU A 101 -7.23 -3.43 6.00
CA LEU A 101 -8.33 -3.13 6.91
C LEU A 101 -8.51 -4.21 7.97
N ASP A 102 -8.36 -5.48 7.61
CA ASP A 102 -8.38 -6.60 8.55
C ASP A 102 -7.21 -6.52 9.54
N PHE A 103 -6.03 -6.12 9.06
CA PHE A 103 -4.85 -5.94 9.93
C PHE A 103 -5.05 -4.84 10.98
N PHE A 104 -5.59 -3.69 10.58
CA PHE A 104 -5.85 -2.59 11.51
C PHE A 104 -7.03 -2.88 12.44
N GLY A 105 -8.03 -3.68 11.98
CA GLY A 105 -9.20 -4.06 12.76
C GLY A 105 -10.28 -2.99 12.80
N GLU A 106 -11.34 -3.29 13.57
CA GLU A 106 -12.57 -2.48 13.60
C GLU A 106 -12.65 -1.50 14.78
N GLU A 107 -11.65 -1.48 15.66
CA GLU A 107 -11.64 -0.56 16.79
C GLU A 107 -11.50 0.90 16.30
N GLU A 108 -12.19 1.82 16.95
CA GLU A 108 -12.22 3.25 16.59
C GLU A 108 -10.82 3.85 16.39
N ALA A 109 -9.90 3.61 17.32
CA ALA A 109 -8.52 4.11 17.22
C ALA A 109 -7.75 3.50 16.05
N ALA A 110 -8.05 2.26 15.67
CA ALA A 110 -7.46 1.58 14.53
C ALA A 110 -8.01 2.13 13.22
N LEU A 111 -9.32 2.33 13.12
CA LEU A 111 -9.98 2.94 11.97
C LEU A 111 -9.50 4.38 11.73
N GLU A 112 -9.26 5.13 12.80
CA GLU A 112 -8.67 6.47 12.70
C GLU A 112 -7.28 6.44 12.04
N ARG A 113 -6.43 5.49 12.42
CA ARG A 113 -5.11 5.29 11.77
C ARG A 113 -5.22 4.80 10.32
N ALA A 114 -6.28 4.07 10.02
CA ALA A 114 -6.54 3.50 8.68
C ALA A 114 -7.27 4.46 7.72
N GLN A 115 -7.54 5.72 8.10
CA GLN A 115 -8.28 6.67 7.26
C GLN A 115 -7.69 6.85 5.86
N SER A 116 -6.36 6.92 5.76
CA SER A 116 -5.67 7.03 4.47
C SER A 116 -5.90 5.81 3.58
N ILE A 117 -6.07 4.63 4.16
CA ILE A 117 -6.38 3.39 3.44
C ILE A 117 -7.78 3.47 2.84
N PHE A 118 -8.81 3.87 3.61
CA PHE A 118 -10.17 4.06 3.08
C PHE A 118 -10.20 5.07 1.93
N THR A 119 -9.52 6.21 2.11
CA THR A 119 -9.45 7.24 1.09
C THR A 119 -8.74 6.74 -0.18
N ALA A 120 -7.64 6.03 -0.03
CA ALA A 120 -6.89 5.46 -1.16
C ALA A 120 -7.72 4.39 -1.89
N PHE A 121 -8.42 3.53 -1.15
CA PHE A 121 -9.29 2.50 -1.72
C PHE A 121 -10.45 3.11 -2.50
N ALA A 122 -11.17 4.07 -1.92
CA ALA A 122 -12.27 4.77 -2.61
C ALA A 122 -11.77 5.52 -3.87
N LYS A 123 -10.59 6.14 -3.81
CA LYS A 123 -9.98 6.78 -4.99
C LYS A 123 -9.60 5.79 -6.08
N MET A 124 -9.10 4.60 -5.72
CA MET A 124 -8.83 3.53 -6.69
C MET A 124 -10.12 3.11 -7.39
N GLU A 125 -11.18 2.78 -6.65
CA GLU A 125 -12.48 2.41 -7.24
C GLU A 125 -13.06 3.53 -8.12
N THR A 126 -12.86 4.79 -7.71
CA THR A 126 -13.26 5.96 -8.53
C THR A 126 -12.52 6.01 -9.86
N ARG A 127 -11.19 5.76 -9.88
CA ARG A 127 -10.40 5.70 -11.12
C ARG A 127 -10.86 4.58 -12.05
N GLN A 128 -11.36 3.49 -11.48
CA GLN A 128 -11.87 2.34 -12.23
C GLN A 128 -13.33 2.53 -12.69
N GLY A 129 -13.97 3.65 -12.35
CA GLY A 129 -15.38 3.91 -12.68
C GLY A 129 -16.39 3.20 -11.78
N GLU A 130 -15.92 2.55 -10.72
CA GLU A 130 -16.74 1.82 -9.74
C GLU A 130 -17.28 2.77 -8.66
N PHE A 131 -18.10 3.75 -9.08
CA PHE A 131 -18.55 4.84 -8.22
C PHE A 131 -19.40 4.37 -7.03
N ASP A 132 -20.22 3.35 -7.21
CA ASP A 132 -21.04 2.80 -6.13
C ASP A 132 -20.17 2.15 -5.05
N ARG A 133 -19.13 1.43 -5.44
CA ARG A 133 -18.14 0.86 -4.51
C ARG A 133 -17.39 1.96 -3.76
N ALA A 134 -16.91 2.98 -4.48
CA ALA A 134 -16.24 4.12 -3.86
C ALA A 134 -17.14 4.80 -2.82
N ARG A 135 -18.41 5.01 -3.15
CA ARG A 135 -19.42 5.59 -2.24
C ARG A 135 -19.62 4.74 -1.00
N MET A 136 -19.74 3.42 -1.17
CA MET A 136 -19.90 2.48 -0.04
C MET A 136 -18.69 2.52 0.90
N ILE A 137 -17.47 2.60 0.36
CA ILE A 137 -16.24 2.69 1.15
C ILE A 137 -16.22 3.97 2.00
N TYR A 138 -16.54 5.12 1.40
CA TYR A 138 -16.63 6.38 2.14
C TYR A 138 -17.69 6.34 3.23
N LYS A 139 -18.91 5.86 2.92
CA LYS A 139 -20.00 5.75 3.91
C LYS A 139 -19.62 4.82 5.05
N TYR A 140 -19.04 3.66 4.76
CA TYR A 140 -18.57 2.71 5.76
C TYR A 140 -17.59 3.36 6.75
N ALA A 141 -16.61 4.10 6.24
CA ALA A 141 -15.64 4.78 7.07
C ALA A 141 -16.27 5.90 7.93
N LEU A 142 -17.17 6.70 7.33
CA LEU A 142 -17.82 7.82 8.02
C LEU A 142 -18.83 7.39 9.09
N GLU A 143 -19.45 6.21 8.95
CA GLU A 143 -20.32 5.64 9.97
C GLU A 143 -19.58 5.16 11.22
N ARG A 144 -18.30 4.80 11.08
CA ARG A 144 -17.49 4.18 12.14
C ARG A 144 -16.46 5.10 12.78
N ILE A 145 -16.00 6.11 12.05
CA ILE A 145 -15.03 7.07 12.56
C ILE A 145 -15.77 8.32 13.04
N PRO A 146 -15.56 8.77 14.29
CA PRO A 146 -16.20 9.95 14.82
C PRO A 146 -16.00 11.17 13.93
N ARG A 147 -17.05 11.97 13.71
CA ARG A 147 -17.03 13.14 12.82
C ARG A 147 -15.91 14.12 13.15
N ALA A 148 -15.61 14.32 14.42
CA ALA A 148 -14.53 15.20 14.86
C ALA A 148 -13.14 14.79 14.36
N ARG A 149 -12.98 13.53 13.96
CA ARG A 149 -11.71 12.93 13.53
C ARG A 149 -11.70 12.48 12.07
N SER A 150 -12.84 12.58 11.39
CA SER A 150 -13.01 12.10 10.00
C SER A 150 -13.02 13.21 8.96
N GLU A 151 -12.55 14.42 9.30
CA GLU A 151 -12.57 15.59 8.42
C GLU A 151 -11.94 15.32 7.04
N GLY A 152 -10.80 14.63 7.00
CA GLY A 152 -10.12 14.30 5.75
C GLY A 152 -10.93 13.37 4.85
N ILE A 153 -11.59 12.36 5.42
CA ILE A 153 -12.47 11.45 4.67
C ILE A 153 -13.71 12.20 4.20
N TYR A 154 -14.32 13.00 5.07
CA TYR A 154 -15.51 13.78 4.75
C TYR A 154 -15.24 14.75 3.60
N THR A 155 -14.11 15.46 3.62
CA THR A 155 -13.68 16.34 2.54
C THR A 155 -13.51 15.58 1.23
N SER A 156 -12.87 14.41 1.28
CA SER A 156 -12.67 13.55 0.10
C SER A 156 -13.99 13.01 -0.45
N TYR A 157 -14.90 12.61 0.43
CA TYR A 157 -16.23 12.15 0.04
C TYR A 157 -17.08 13.26 -0.57
N THR A 158 -17.10 14.44 0.04
CA THR A 158 -17.82 15.60 -0.50
C THR A 158 -17.30 15.99 -1.90
N LYS A 159 -15.98 15.96 -2.09
CA LYS A 159 -15.37 16.20 -3.41
C LYS A 159 -15.79 15.14 -4.42
N PHE A 160 -15.79 13.88 -4.03
CA PHE A 160 -16.24 12.76 -4.86
C PHE A 160 -17.70 12.94 -5.29
N GLU A 161 -18.61 13.20 -4.35
CA GLU A 161 -20.04 13.38 -4.66
C GLU A 161 -20.31 14.61 -5.55
N LYS A 162 -19.58 15.71 -5.36
CA LYS A 162 -19.67 16.88 -6.25
C LYS A 162 -19.21 16.57 -7.68
N GLN A 163 -18.28 15.66 -7.85
CA GLN A 163 -17.71 15.34 -9.17
C GLN A 163 -18.45 14.20 -9.87
N PHE A 164 -18.90 13.20 -9.13
CA PHE A 164 -19.45 11.95 -9.67
C PHE A 164 -20.83 11.60 -9.13
N GLY A 165 -21.34 12.37 -8.15
CA GLY A 165 -22.64 12.14 -7.57
C GLY A 165 -23.77 12.46 -8.55
N SER A 166 -24.83 11.64 -8.54
CA SER A 166 -26.11 12.03 -9.11
C SER A 166 -26.76 13.13 -8.23
N ILE A 167 -27.71 13.89 -8.77
CA ILE A 167 -28.45 14.93 -8.05
C ILE A 167 -29.00 14.43 -6.70
N LYS A 168 -29.37 13.14 -6.62
CA LYS A 168 -29.78 12.46 -5.37
C LYS A 168 -28.67 12.31 -4.33
N GLY A 169 -27.42 12.09 -4.74
CA GLY A 169 -26.30 11.92 -3.80
C GLY A 169 -25.84 13.24 -3.17
N VAL A 170 -26.12 14.37 -3.82
CA VAL A 170 -25.81 15.71 -3.29
C VAL A 170 -26.79 16.12 -2.19
N GLU A 171 -28.05 15.72 -2.28
CA GLU A 171 -29.08 16.00 -1.27
C GLU A 171 -28.87 15.24 0.03
N ASP A 172 -28.29 14.02 -0.02
CA ASP A 172 -27.99 13.20 1.18
C ASP A 172 -26.77 13.73 1.98
N THR A 173 -26.00 14.69 1.45
CA THR A 173 -24.80 15.26 2.09
C THR A 173 -24.99 16.64 2.69
N VAL A 174 -26.19 17.23 2.60
CA VAL A 174 -26.59 18.49 3.21
C VAL A 174 -27.39 18.24 4.48
#